data_338c538a79005f93ab9d904491520dd7
#
_entry.id   338c538a79005f93ab9d904491520dd7
#
_cell.length_a   1.000
_cell.length_b   1.000
_cell.length_c   1.000
_cell.angle_alpha   90.00
_cell.angle_beta   90.00
_cell.angle_gamma   90.00
#
_symmetry.space_group_name_H-M   'P 1'
#
loop_
_entity.id
_entity.type
_entity.pdbx_description
1 polymer ?
#
loop_
_entity_poly.entity_id
_entity_poly.type
_entity_poly.pdbx_seq_one_letter_code
_entity_poly.pdbx_strand_id
1 'polypeptide(L)'
;MNIDYLLKKEGITNIKELNSNQIKTISKDLAIKLCLAFPEHDLDRQALYNSFCGLNMYTATMPKDSSGAKYIANSNSIYFNENIAFTSIPEVAMHECIHFIQEGRLNGRNGFLGLSSFASGLALNEAAVQLMASEANMSNITEEKYFDITIRTISPNYYPL
;
A
#
# COMPACT_ATOMS: atom_id res chain seq x y z
N MET A 1 2.00 -11.06 -18.50
CA MET A 1 3.09 -11.68 -17.70
C MET A 1 2.44 -12.69 -16.77
N ASN A 2 2.97 -13.92 -16.66
CA ASN A 2 2.41 -14.95 -15.79
C ASN A 2 2.66 -14.55 -14.33
N ILE A 3 1.60 -14.51 -13.53
CA ILE A 3 1.67 -14.10 -12.12
C ILE A 3 2.52 -15.06 -11.28
N ASP A 4 2.44 -16.37 -11.56
CA ASP A 4 3.23 -17.39 -10.83
C ASP A 4 4.73 -17.19 -11.03
N TYR A 5 5.12 -16.79 -12.27
CA TYR A 5 6.51 -16.46 -12.56
C TYR A 5 6.97 -15.24 -11.77
N LEU A 6 6.11 -14.20 -11.70
CA LEU A 6 6.43 -12.98 -10.95
C LEU A 6 6.59 -13.27 -9.46
N LEU A 7 5.63 -13.97 -8.86
CA LEU A 7 5.66 -14.35 -7.45
C LEU A 7 6.91 -15.17 -7.10
N LYS A 8 7.26 -16.13 -7.95
CA LYS A 8 8.46 -16.94 -7.80
C LYS A 8 9.73 -16.09 -7.89
N LYS A 9 9.78 -15.14 -8.84
CA LYS A 9 10.92 -14.22 -9.01
C LYS A 9 11.11 -13.33 -7.78
N GLU A 10 10.02 -12.87 -7.18
CA GLU A 10 10.02 -12.04 -5.96
C GLU A 10 10.21 -12.87 -4.69
N GLY A 11 10.33 -14.18 -4.79
CA GLY A 11 10.50 -15.08 -3.64
C GLY A 11 9.27 -15.20 -2.74
N ILE A 12 8.09 -14.87 -3.26
CA ILE A 12 6.82 -14.95 -2.55
C ILE A 12 6.29 -16.38 -2.63
N THR A 13 6.12 -17.02 -1.48
CA THR A 13 5.73 -18.43 -1.37
C THR A 13 4.64 -18.66 -0.31
N ASN A 14 4.14 -19.87 -0.17
CA ASN A 14 3.13 -20.27 0.83
C ASN A 14 1.89 -19.37 0.83
N ILE A 15 1.40 -19.03 -0.35
CA ILE A 15 0.29 -18.11 -0.55
C ILE A 15 -1.01 -18.73 -0.04
N LYS A 16 -1.73 -17.97 0.80
CA LYS A 16 -3.05 -18.35 1.35
C LYS A 16 -4.02 -17.18 1.17
N GLU A 17 -5.18 -17.45 0.62
CA GLU A 17 -6.24 -16.46 0.48
C GLU A 17 -6.79 -16.06 1.85
N LEU A 18 -7.04 -14.76 2.03
CA LEU A 18 -7.70 -14.26 3.23
C LEU A 18 -9.20 -14.54 3.16
N ASN A 19 -9.78 -14.87 4.31
CA ASN A 19 -11.21 -15.02 4.40
C ASN A 19 -11.95 -13.67 4.41
N SER A 20 -13.25 -13.71 4.12
CA SER A 20 -14.08 -12.51 4.01
C SER A 20 -14.05 -11.60 5.26
N ASN A 21 -13.93 -12.16 6.47
CA ASN A 21 -13.87 -11.36 7.69
C ASN A 21 -12.53 -10.63 7.83
N GLN A 22 -11.44 -11.29 7.46
CA GLN A 22 -10.10 -10.68 7.44
C GLN A 22 -10.05 -9.54 6.42
N ILE A 23 -10.55 -9.76 5.19
CA ILE A 23 -10.63 -8.73 4.15
C ILE A 23 -11.42 -7.51 4.64
N LYS A 24 -12.60 -7.72 5.24
CA LYS A 24 -13.43 -6.65 5.79
C LYS A 24 -12.72 -5.87 6.90
N THR A 25 -11.98 -6.57 7.78
CA THR A 25 -11.24 -5.93 8.88
C THR A 25 -10.14 -5.04 8.34
N ILE A 26 -9.33 -5.54 7.41
CA ILE A 26 -8.25 -4.79 6.74
C ILE A 26 -8.85 -3.59 6.00
N SER A 27 -9.86 -3.81 5.16
CA SER A 27 -10.49 -2.76 4.35
C SER A 27 -11.05 -1.62 5.21
N LYS A 28 -11.61 -1.96 6.37
CA LYS A 28 -12.12 -0.98 7.34
C LYS A 28 -10.99 -0.15 7.96
N ASP A 29 -9.90 -0.81 8.40
CA ASP A 29 -8.74 -0.13 9.00
C ASP A 29 -8.10 0.84 7.99
N LEU A 30 -7.87 0.38 6.76
CA LEU A 30 -7.31 1.19 5.67
C LEU A 30 -8.18 2.42 5.36
N ALA A 31 -9.50 2.23 5.19
CA ALA A 31 -10.41 3.32 4.86
C ALA A 31 -10.47 4.37 6.00
N ILE A 32 -10.48 3.93 7.25
CA ILE A 32 -10.47 4.84 8.41
C ILE A 32 -9.17 5.65 8.45
N LYS A 33 -8.02 4.99 8.36
CA LYS A 33 -6.72 5.64 8.43
C LYS A 33 -6.54 6.70 7.34
N LEU A 34 -6.91 6.39 6.10
CA LEU A 34 -6.83 7.33 5.00
C LEU A 34 -7.75 8.54 5.19
N CYS A 35 -9.00 8.34 5.60
CA CYS A 35 -9.90 9.46 5.87
C CYS A 35 -9.44 10.36 7.04
N LEU A 36 -8.80 9.76 8.05
CA LEU A 36 -8.28 10.54 9.18
C LEU A 36 -7.00 11.30 8.84
N ALA A 37 -6.16 10.73 7.98
CA ALA A 37 -4.91 11.36 7.55
C ALA A 37 -5.13 12.53 6.58
N PHE A 38 -6.17 12.46 5.76
CA PHE A 38 -6.42 13.42 4.68
C PHE A 38 -7.84 14.01 4.76
N PRO A 39 -8.18 14.69 5.87
CA PRO A 39 -9.53 15.21 6.07
C PRO A 39 -9.91 16.30 5.07
N GLU A 40 -8.93 17.04 4.53
CA GLU A 40 -9.12 18.10 3.54
C GLU A 40 -9.52 17.60 2.16
N HIS A 41 -9.36 16.30 1.89
CA HIS A 41 -9.68 15.71 0.58
C HIS A 41 -11.10 15.12 0.50
N ASP A 42 -11.88 15.23 1.58
CA ASP A 42 -13.27 14.74 1.66
C ASP A 42 -13.45 13.31 1.08
N LEU A 43 -12.54 12.41 1.50
CA LEU A 43 -12.52 11.04 1.01
C LEU A 43 -13.78 10.29 1.45
N ASP A 44 -14.48 9.67 0.49
CA ASP A 44 -15.62 8.80 0.79
C ASP A 44 -15.13 7.48 1.40
N ARG A 45 -15.28 7.38 2.73
CA ARG A 45 -14.88 6.20 3.49
C ARG A 45 -15.57 4.92 3.02
N GLN A 46 -16.84 5.00 2.61
CA GLN A 46 -17.57 3.81 2.15
C GLN A 46 -17.07 3.37 0.77
N ALA A 47 -16.78 4.31 -0.12
CA ALA A 47 -16.20 4.01 -1.42
C ALA A 47 -14.81 3.39 -1.27
N LEU A 48 -13.95 3.92 -0.39
CA LEU A 48 -12.64 3.33 -0.07
C LEU A 48 -12.78 1.91 0.48
N TYR A 49 -13.65 1.71 1.47
CA TYR A 49 -13.91 0.39 2.04
C TYR A 49 -14.34 -0.62 0.98
N ASN A 50 -15.31 -0.24 0.12
CA ASN A 50 -15.80 -1.12 -0.94
C ASN A 50 -14.70 -1.44 -1.96
N SER A 51 -13.85 -0.47 -2.29
CA SER A 51 -12.72 -0.65 -3.21
C SER A 51 -11.71 -1.64 -2.64
N PHE A 52 -11.34 -1.51 -1.38
CA PHE A 52 -10.43 -2.45 -0.73
C PHE A 52 -11.04 -3.85 -0.57
N CYS A 53 -12.35 -3.95 -0.32
CA CYS A 53 -13.04 -5.25 -0.32
C CYS A 53 -13.02 -5.96 -1.69
N GLY A 54 -12.81 -5.22 -2.77
CA GLY A 54 -12.68 -5.74 -4.13
C GLY A 54 -11.28 -6.23 -4.50
N LEU A 55 -10.28 -6.05 -3.62
CA LEU A 55 -8.94 -6.61 -3.80
C LEU A 55 -8.90 -8.10 -3.50
N ASN A 56 -8.13 -8.83 -4.31
CA ASN A 56 -7.73 -10.20 -3.97
C ASN A 56 -6.62 -10.12 -2.92
N MET A 57 -6.92 -10.50 -1.69
CA MET A 57 -5.97 -10.37 -0.58
C MET A 57 -5.46 -11.74 -0.13
N TYR A 58 -4.14 -11.83 0.04
CA TYR A 58 -3.43 -13.05 0.41
C TYR A 58 -2.44 -12.78 1.54
N THR A 59 -2.19 -13.80 2.37
CA THR A 59 -0.95 -13.88 3.14
C THR A 59 0.04 -14.74 2.40
N ALA A 60 1.33 -14.46 2.60
CA ALA A 60 2.40 -15.21 2.00
C ALA A 60 3.67 -15.17 2.85
N THR A 61 4.53 -16.14 2.69
CA THR A 61 5.91 -16.05 3.16
C THR A 61 6.69 -15.16 2.20
N MET A 62 7.26 -14.09 2.72
CA MET A 62 8.04 -13.12 1.95
C MET A 62 9.52 -13.19 2.31
N PRO A 63 10.43 -12.78 1.40
CA PRO A 63 11.85 -12.64 1.71
C PRO A 63 12.08 -11.73 2.93
N LYS A 64 13.14 -11.99 3.70
CA LYS A 64 13.45 -11.23 4.93
C LYS A 64 13.65 -9.73 4.68
N ASP A 65 14.16 -9.38 3.51
CA ASP A 65 14.46 -7.99 3.11
C ASP A 65 13.32 -7.35 2.30
N SER A 66 12.14 -7.99 2.28
CA SER A 66 10.98 -7.44 1.58
C SER A 66 10.24 -6.41 2.43
N SER A 67 9.47 -5.55 1.76
CA SER A 67 8.64 -4.52 2.38
C SER A 67 7.51 -5.05 3.30
N GLY A 68 7.35 -6.36 3.43
CA GLY A 68 6.28 -6.97 4.23
C GLY A 68 4.90 -7.00 3.56
N ALA A 69 4.75 -6.35 2.41
CA ALA A 69 3.58 -6.43 1.54
C ALA A 69 4.00 -6.21 0.08
N LYS A 70 3.15 -6.63 -0.88
CA LYS A 70 3.36 -6.41 -2.30
C LYS A 70 2.04 -6.31 -3.04
N TYR A 71 1.82 -5.21 -3.73
CA TYR A 71 0.69 -5.05 -4.65
C TYR A 71 1.10 -5.46 -6.07
N ILE A 72 0.24 -6.23 -6.74
CA ILE A 72 0.41 -6.64 -8.13
C ILE A 72 -0.80 -6.17 -8.96
N ALA A 73 -0.62 -5.09 -9.66
CA ALA A 73 -1.62 -4.40 -10.44
C ALA A 73 -2.38 -5.28 -11.43
N ASN A 74 -1.65 -6.06 -12.23
CA ASN A 74 -2.24 -6.89 -13.30
C ASN A 74 -3.25 -7.93 -12.81
N SER A 75 -3.15 -8.36 -11.55
CA SER A 75 -4.07 -9.34 -10.95
C SER A 75 -5.00 -8.71 -9.92
N ASN A 76 -4.90 -7.40 -9.69
CA ASN A 76 -5.63 -6.72 -8.62
C ASN A 76 -5.46 -7.43 -7.28
N SER A 77 -4.22 -7.79 -6.94
CA SER A 77 -3.91 -8.63 -5.80
C SER A 77 -2.90 -7.97 -4.89
N ILE A 78 -3.10 -8.10 -3.59
CA ILE A 78 -2.13 -7.71 -2.57
C ILE A 78 -1.74 -8.92 -1.73
N TYR A 79 -0.45 -9.07 -1.51
CA TYR A 79 0.16 -10.11 -0.71
C TYR A 79 0.75 -9.47 0.53
N PHE A 80 0.32 -9.93 1.70
CA PHE A 80 0.85 -9.52 2.98
C PHE A 80 1.78 -10.59 3.54
N ASN A 81 2.81 -10.18 4.25
CA ASN A 81 3.62 -11.13 5.01
C ASN A 81 2.71 -11.90 5.99
N GLU A 82 2.92 -13.20 6.14
CA GLU A 82 2.13 -14.08 6.99
C GLU A 82 2.05 -13.67 8.47
N ASN A 83 2.98 -12.83 8.92
CA ASN A 83 3.06 -12.31 10.30
C ASN A 83 2.35 -10.96 10.48
N ILE A 84 1.60 -10.48 9.47
CA ILE A 84 0.92 -9.18 9.55
C ILE A 84 -0.21 -9.19 10.58
N ALA A 85 -0.35 -8.10 11.33
CA ALA A 85 -1.49 -7.89 12.21
C ALA A 85 -2.66 -7.28 11.43
N PHE A 86 -3.73 -8.03 11.21
CA PHE A 86 -4.88 -7.57 10.43
C PHE A 86 -5.71 -6.48 11.10
N THR A 87 -5.55 -6.29 12.40
CA THR A 87 -6.24 -5.25 13.18
C THR A 87 -5.55 -3.89 13.15
N SER A 88 -4.30 -3.85 12.68
CA SER A 88 -3.52 -2.63 12.52
C SER A 88 -2.51 -2.82 11.40
N ILE A 89 -2.89 -2.37 10.21
CA ILE A 89 -2.06 -2.49 9.01
C ILE A 89 -0.80 -1.62 9.18
N PRO A 90 0.41 -2.20 9.05
CA PRO A 90 1.65 -1.45 9.15
C PRO A 90 1.85 -0.51 7.95
N GLU A 91 2.71 0.49 8.11
CA GLU A 91 2.99 1.51 7.07
C GLU A 91 3.38 0.90 5.73
N VAL A 92 4.22 -0.13 5.73
CA VAL A 92 4.65 -0.80 4.49
C VAL A 92 3.49 -1.45 3.72
N ALA A 93 2.49 -1.97 4.42
CA ALA A 93 1.30 -2.52 3.79
C ALA A 93 0.34 -1.39 3.33
N MET A 94 0.28 -0.29 4.08
CA MET A 94 -0.43 0.93 3.67
C MET A 94 0.14 1.50 2.37
N HIS A 95 1.47 1.53 2.22
CA HIS A 95 2.17 1.94 1.01
C HIS A 95 1.64 1.16 -0.22
N GLU A 96 1.61 -0.16 -0.16
CA GLU A 96 1.12 -1.00 -1.25
C GLU A 96 -0.38 -0.78 -1.54
N CYS A 97 -1.18 -0.48 -0.51
CA CYS A 97 -2.60 -0.16 -0.68
C CYS A 97 -2.83 1.20 -1.34
N ILE A 98 -1.94 2.17 -1.12
CA ILE A 98 -2.00 3.47 -1.79
C ILE A 98 -1.69 3.30 -3.28
N HIS A 99 -0.74 2.44 -3.67
CA HIS A 99 -0.52 2.12 -5.08
C HIS A 99 -1.79 1.61 -5.77
N PHE A 100 -2.57 0.76 -5.10
CA PHE A 100 -3.86 0.30 -5.62
C PHE A 100 -4.84 1.47 -5.86
N ILE A 101 -4.93 2.42 -4.92
CA ILE A 101 -5.79 3.60 -5.08
C ILE A 101 -5.32 4.46 -6.25
N GLN A 102 -4.02 4.67 -6.38
CA GLN A 102 -3.43 5.46 -7.46
C GLN A 102 -3.73 4.90 -8.86
N GLU A 103 -3.95 3.60 -8.99
CA GLU A 103 -4.34 3.00 -10.26
C GLU A 103 -5.74 3.42 -10.75
N GLY A 104 -6.46 4.20 -9.95
CA GLY A 104 -7.72 4.81 -10.37
C GLY A 104 -8.86 3.83 -10.60
N ARG A 105 -8.83 2.66 -9.96
CA ARG A 105 -9.93 1.70 -9.98
C ARG A 105 -11.12 2.12 -9.12
N LEU A 106 -11.00 3.25 -8.42
CA LEU A 106 -12.12 3.94 -7.79
C LEU A 106 -13.09 4.40 -8.88
N ASN A 107 -14.32 3.88 -8.84
CA ASN A 107 -15.41 4.23 -9.76
C ASN A 107 -15.27 3.73 -11.22
N GLY A 108 -14.57 2.62 -11.46
CA GLY A 108 -14.52 2.00 -12.79
C GLY A 108 -13.73 2.80 -13.83
N ARG A 109 -12.96 3.79 -13.43
CA ARG A 109 -12.05 4.52 -14.31
C ARG A 109 -10.69 3.84 -14.26
N ASN A 110 -10.28 3.26 -15.39
CA ASN A 110 -8.92 2.82 -15.59
C ASN A 110 -8.03 4.04 -15.85
N GLY A 111 -7.42 4.58 -14.83
CA GLY A 111 -6.54 5.72 -14.97
C GLY A 111 -5.57 5.81 -13.81
N PHE A 112 -4.32 6.06 -14.12
CA PHE A 112 -3.31 6.39 -13.13
C PHE A 112 -3.60 7.78 -12.56
N LEU A 113 -4.00 7.86 -11.30
CA LEU A 113 -4.19 9.14 -10.58
C LEU A 113 -2.88 9.60 -9.96
N GLY A 114 -1.75 9.30 -10.55
CA GLY A 114 -0.45 9.61 -9.99
C GLY A 114 0.61 9.86 -11.03
N LEU A 115 1.81 10.06 -10.54
CA LEU A 115 3.00 10.20 -11.36
C LEU A 115 3.23 8.91 -12.14
N SER A 116 3.48 9.06 -13.43
CA SER A 116 3.66 7.96 -14.38
C SER A 116 4.61 6.88 -13.86
N SER A 117 4.28 5.62 -14.08
CA SER A 117 5.15 4.45 -13.88
C SER A 117 6.37 4.39 -14.83
N PHE A 118 6.57 5.43 -15.65
CA PHE A 118 7.80 5.56 -16.42
C PHE A 118 9.00 5.79 -15.49
N ALA A 119 10.13 5.22 -15.81
CA ALA A 119 11.33 5.19 -14.99
C ALA A 119 11.76 6.56 -14.42
N SER A 120 11.49 7.66 -15.12
CA SER A 120 11.79 9.03 -14.67
C SER A 120 10.86 9.57 -13.57
N GLY A 121 9.67 8.99 -13.39
CA GLY A 121 8.70 9.40 -12.37
C GLY A 121 8.57 8.40 -11.23
N LEU A 122 9.18 7.22 -11.35
CA LEU A 122 9.01 6.15 -10.39
C LEU A 122 9.48 6.53 -8.99
N ALA A 123 10.68 7.07 -8.85
CA ALA A 123 11.23 7.44 -7.55
C ALA A 123 10.37 8.51 -6.84
N LEU A 124 9.87 9.50 -7.59
CA LEU A 124 9.00 10.53 -7.04
C LEU A 124 7.64 9.97 -6.63
N ASN A 125 7.08 9.05 -7.43
CA ASN A 125 5.83 8.36 -7.09
C ASN A 125 5.99 7.53 -5.82
N GLU A 126 7.05 6.74 -5.71
CA GLU A 126 7.36 5.93 -4.54
C GLU A 126 7.55 6.80 -3.28
N ALA A 127 8.27 7.93 -3.41
CA ALA A 127 8.44 8.87 -2.30
C ALA A 127 7.10 9.49 -1.86
N ALA A 128 6.24 9.88 -2.80
CA ALA A 128 4.92 10.41 -2.50
C ALA A 128 4.02 9.36 -1.80
N VAL A 129 4.03 8.12 -2.29
CA VAL A 129 3.28 7.01 -1.68
C VAL A 129 3.79 6.74 -0.26
N GLN A 130 5.11 6.75 -0.06
CA GLN A 130 5.72 6.55 1.25
C GLN A 130 5.31 7.66 2.24
N LEU A 131 5.31 8.92 1.82
CA LEU A 131 4.84 10.05 2.66
C LEU A 131 3.36 9.88 3.03
N MET A 132 2.51 9.51 2.08
CA MET A 132 1.09 9.28 2.34
C MET A 132 0.87 8.09 3.29
N ALA A 133 1.63 7.02 3.14
CA ALA A 133 1.56 5.85 4.01
C ALA A 133 2.00 6.19 5.44
N SER A 134 3.06 6.97 5.61
CA SER A 134 3.55 7.45 6.91
C SER A 134 2.52 8.34 7.60
N GLU A 135 1.90 9.26 6.88
CA GLU A 135 0.85 10.13 7.40
C GLU A 135 -0.38 9.32 7.84
N ALA A 136 -0.84 8.39 6.99
CA ALA A 136 -1.99 7.55 7.28
C ALA A 136 -1.77 6.62 8.48
N ASN A 137 -0.54 6.19 8.72
CA ASN A 137 -0.26 5.23 9.80
C ASN A 137 0.07 5.90 11.14
N MET A 138 0.51 7.15 11.16
CA MET A 138 0.80 8.00 12.33
C MET A 138 1.64 7.34 13.45
N SER A 139 2.28 6.20 13.21
CA SER A 139 2.99 5.43 14.22
C SER A 139 4.50 5.45 13.97
N ASN A 140 5.27 5.64 15.05
CA ASN A 140 6.74 5.60 15.01
C ASN A 140 7.39 6.56 14.00
N ILE A 141 6.82 7.76 13.88
CA ILE A 141 7.31 8.75 12.94
C ILE A 141 8.65 9.29 13.44
N THR A 142 9.68 9.15 12.62
CA THR A 142 10.91 9.92 12.73
C THR A 142 10.84 11.14 11.82
N GLU A 143 11.49 12.23 12.21
CA GLU A 143 11.61 13.42 11.39
C GLU A 143 13.05 13.49 10.87
N GLU A 144 13.19 13.50 9.55
CA GLU A 144 14.47 13.70 8.86
C GLU A 144 14.38 14.94 8.00
N LYS A 145 15.46 15.71 7.97
CA LYS A 145 15.50 16.96 7.22
C LYS A 145 16.40 16.83 5.99
N TYR A 146 15.80 17.01 4.82
CA TYR A 146 16.49 17.00 3.54
C TYR A 146 16.25 18.35 2.82
N PHE A 147 17.29 19.13 2.55
CA PHE A 147 17.19 20.39 1.82
C PHE A 147 16.06 21.30 2.32
N ASP A 148 15.94 21.50 3.63
CA ASP A 148 14.88 22.28 4.28
C ASP A 148 13.45 21.66 4.24
N ILE A 149 13.29 20.48 3.66
CA ILE A 149 12.04 19.70 3.71
C ILE A 149 12.13 18.74 4.90
N THR A 150 11.14 18.79 5.79
CA THR A 150 11.01 17.82 6.86
C THR A 150 10.17 16.65 6.37
N ILE A 151 10.75 15.47 6.37
CA ILE A 151 10.08 14.21 6.02
C ILE A 151 9.77 13.45 7.31
N ARG A 152 8.52 13.02 7.43
CA ARG A 152 8.04 12.24 8.57
C ARG A 152 7.73 10.82 8.10
N THR A 153 8.56 9.86 8.50
CA THR A 153 8.44 8.46 8.05
C THR A 153 9.10 7.50 9.04
N ILE A 154 8.66 6.26 9.08
CA ILE A 154 9.36 5.19 9.81
C ILE A 154 10.55 4.63 9.00
N SER A 155 10.63 4.95 7.72
CA SER A 155 11.64 4.42 6.78
C SER A 155 12.35 5.55 6.03
N PRO A 156 13.08 6.44 6.73
CA PRO A 156 13.69 7.62 6.10
C PRO A 156 14.71 7.27 5.00
N ASN A 157 15.25 6.04 5.02
CA ASN A 157 16.23 5.57 4.05
C ASN A 157 15.62 4.70 2.95
N TYR A 158 14.31 4.53 2.93
CA TYR A 158 13.65 3.65 1.96
C TYR A 158 13.74 4.21 0.54
N TYR A 159 13.63 5.53 0.41
CA TYR A 159 13.90 6.28 -0.82
C TYR A 159 14.66 7.56 -0.47
N PRO A 160 15.98 7.52 -0.42
CA PRO A 160 16.76 8.74 -0.30
C PRO A 160 16.49 9.60 -1.54
N LEU A 161 15.98 10.80 -1.33
CA LEU A 161 15.77 11.79 -2.39
C LEU A 161 17.11 12.33 -2.92
#